data_762abb40cb7ecbdf33d5b79ac4f9be38
#
_entry.id   762abb40cb7ecbdf33d5b79ac4f9be38
#
_cell.length_a   1.000
_cell.length_b   1.000
_cell.length_c   1.000
_cell.angle_alpha   90.00
_cell.angle_beta   90.00
_cell.angle_gamma   90.00
#
_symmetry.space_group_name_H-M   'P 1'
#
loop_
_entity.id
_entity.type
_entity.pdbx_description
1 polymer ?
#
loop_
_entity_poly.entity_id
_entity_poly.type
_entity_poly.pdbx_seq_one_letter_code
_entity_poly.pdbx_strand_id
1 'polypeptide(L)'
;MPKISIITPTYNSENTIDGTIEALLRQDFSDFEYIVIDGLSKDNTIGKIESYIPRFEQKGATVTIVSERDKGVYDAMNKGIALAKGELIGITNSDDWYEDNALSTMWNKFTNGKVDRANSMIYGIERVWKGEYIYNLQRRGANFLAEGVMPHSTFFVSCSVYEKYGAFDLSVKVLADYDFISRCVTQGVKLEEVDVVISNFRLGGISSSYFDFYSDYYNIQHKYGFINDKRYKELMFVLKLKKQINKVAKRW
;
A
#
# COMPACT_ATOMS: atom_id res chain seq x y z
N MET A 1 -6.82 -0.36 -23.14
CA MET A 1 -6.24 -0.78 -21.83
C MET A 1 -6.35 0.41 -20.90
N PRO A 2 -6.72 0.24 -19.64
CA PRO A 2 -6.79 1.36 -18.69
C PRO A 2 -5.39 1.94 -18.46
N LYS A 3 -5.34 3.22 -18.13
CA LYS A 3 -4.07 3.88 -17.77
C LYS A 3 -3.61 3.54 -16.37
N ILE A 4 -4.56 3.44 -15.45
CA ILE A 4 -4.29 3.15 -14.02
C ILE A 4 -5.10 1.94 -13.59
N SER A 5 -4.49 1.04 -12.81
CA SER A 5 -5.19 0.00 -12.05
C SER A 5 -5.20 0.39 -10.58
N ILE A 6 -6.38 0.40 -9.96
CA ILE A 6 -6.51 0.59 -8.51
C ILE A 6 -6.91 -0.74 -7.89
N ILE A 7 -6.16 -1.18 -6.89
CA ILE A 7 -6.37 -2.44 -6.19
C ILE A 7 -6.80 -2.15 -4.76
N THR A 8 -7.86 -2.82 -4.30
CA THR A 8 -8.28 -2.81 -2.90
C THR A 8 -8.36 -4.24 -2.37
N PRO A 9 -7.43 -4.65 -1.49
CA PRO A 9 -7.60 -5.84 -0.69
C PRO A 9 -8.69 -5.59 0.36
N THR A 10 -9.61 -6.54 0.57
CA THR A 10 -10.70 -6.37 1.54
C THR A 10 -11.02 -7.67 2.27
N TYR A 11 -11.42 -7.54 3.53
CA TYR A 11 -11.94 -8.63 4.35
C TYR A 11 -12.78 -8.09 5.49
N ASN A 12 -14.10 -8.41 5.50
CA ASN A 12 -15.07 -7.94 6.49
C ASN A 12 -15.04 -6.41 6.68
N SER A 13 -15.18 -5.67 5.59
CA SER A 13 -15.02 -4.21 5.53
C SER A 13 -16.34 -3.47 5.27
N GLU A 14 -17.50 -4.07 5.57
CA GLU A 14 -18.82 -3.47 5.30
C GLU A 14 -19.00 -2.06 5.90
N ASN A 15 -18.27 -1.75 6.99
CA ASN A 15 -18.38 -0.47 7.67
C ASN A 15 -17.47 0.63 7.10
N THR A 16 -16.53 0.29 6.21
CA THR A 16 -15.50 1.22 5.74
C THR A 16 -15.42 1.34 4.22
N ILE A 17 -15.72 0.27 3.51
CA ILE A 17 -15.51 0.16 2.05
C ILE A 17 -16.23 1.24 1.24
N ASP A 18 -17.38 1.72 1.70
CA ASP A 18 -18.13 2.80 1.03
C ASP A 18 -17.28 4.06 0.87
N GLY A 19 -16.49 4.42 1.91
CA GLY A 19 -15.61 5.60 1.87
C GLY A 19 -14.51 5.49 0.80
N THR A 20 -13.91 4.31 0.68
CA THR A 20 -12.89 4.01 -0.34
C THR A 20 -13.49 4.09 -1.74
N ILE A 21 -14.66 3.48 -1.96
CA ILE A 21 -15.34 3.45 -3.26
C ILE A 21 -15.79 4.87 -3.68
N GLU A 22 -16.43 5.61 -2.76
CA GLU A 22 -16.90 6.97 -3.05
C GLU A 22 -15.75 7.90 -3.43
N ALA A 23 -14.57 7.75 -2.81
CA ALA A 23 -13.40 8.52 -3.18
C ALA A 23 -12.89 8.18 -4.60
N LEU A 24 -12.97 6.92 -5.02
CA LEU A 24 -12.64 6.52 -6.40
C LEU A 24 -13.66 7.06 -7.40
N LEU A 25 -14.94 7.09 -7.04
CA LEU A 25 -15.99 7.66 -7.89
C LEU A 25 -15.88 9.18 -8.02
N ARG A 26 -15.36 9.89 -7.01
CA ARG A 26 -15.11 11.34 -7.07
C ARG A 26 -13.86 11.74 -7.84
N GLN A 27 -12.96 10.79 -8.19
CA GLN A 27 -11.74 11.13 -8.93
C GLN A 27 -12.07 11.95 -10.19
N ASP A 28 -11.24 12.94 -10.49
CA ASP A 28 -11.29 13.75 -11.72
C ASP A 28 -10.71 13.03 -12.96
N PHE A 29 -10.40 11.75 -12.82
CA PHE A 29 -9.80 10.87 -13.81
C PHE A 29 -10.69 9.64 -14.02
N SER A 30 -10.96 9.24 -15.27
CA SER A 30 -11.89 8.15 -15.59
C SER A 30 -11.25 6.94 -16.27
N ASP A 31 -10.03 7.09 -16.81
CA ASP A 31 -9.35 6.00 -17.54
C ASP A 31 -8.61 5.07 -16.59
N PHE A 32 -9.36 4.41 -15.71
CA PHE A 32 -8.84 3.44 -14.73
C PHE A 32 -9.72 2.20 -14.63
N GLU A 33 -9.16 1.12 -14.11
CA GLU A 33 -9.89 -0.05 -13.64
C GLU A 33 -9.81 -0.16 -12.13
N TYR A 34 -10.86 -0.72 -11.51
CA TYR A 34 -10.92 -1.00 -10.09
C TYR A 34 -10.94 -2.50 -9.85
N ILE A 35 -9.97 -3.02 -9.09
CA ILE A 35 -9.80 -4.44 -8.81
C ILE A 35 -9.95 -4.64 -7.30
N VAL A 36 -10.95 -5.40 -6.91
CA VAL A 36 -11.20 -5.77 -5.51
C VAL A 36 -10.83 -7.22 -5.31
N ILE A 37 -9.97 -7.48 -4.33
CA ILE A 37 -9.61 -8.83 -3.90
C ILE A 37 -10.13 -9.03 -2.48
N ASP A 38 -11.17 -9.83 -2.37
CA ASP A 38 -11.85 -10.14 -1.12
C ASP A 38 -11.40 -11.48 -0.55
N GLY A 39 -11.00 -11.49 0.72
CA GLY A 39 -10.54 -12.66 1.46
C GLY A 39 -11.63 -13.60 1.96
N LEU A 40 -12.76 -13.73 1.25
CA LEU A 40 -14.00 -14.43 1.66
C LEU A 40 -14.67 -13.75 2.85
N SER A 41 -15.06 -12.50 2.70
CA SER A 41 -15.85 -11.74 3.67
C SER A 41 -17.14 -12.46 4.04
N LYS A 42 -17.51 -12.35 5.32
CA LYS A 42 -18.72 -12.98 5.88
C LYS A 42 -19.82 -11.98 6.20
N ASP A 43 -19.50 -10.70 6.06
CA ASP A 43 -20.42 -9.58 6.21
C ASP A 43 -20.94 -9.11 4.84
N ASN A 44 -21.58 -7.95 4.77
CA ASN A 44 -22.14 -7.43 3.51
C ASN A 44 -21.12 -6.67 2.65
N THR A 45 -19.81 -6.90 2.82
CA THR A 45 -18.75 -6.21 2.04
C THR A 45 -18.97 -6.34 0.54
N ILE A 46 -19.14 -7.57 0.03
CA ILE A 46 -19.32 -7.84 -1.41
C ILE A 46 -20.62 -7.22 -1.93
N GLY A 47 -21.74 -7.39 -1.23
CA GLY A 47 -23.03 -6.81 -1.65
C GLY A 47 -22.98 -5.29 -1.78
N LYS A 48 -22.23 -4.62 -0.88
CA LYS A 48 -21.98 -3.17 -1.00
C LYS A 48 -21.16 -2.85 -2.27
N ILE A 49 -20.04 -3.51 -2.49
CA ILE A 49 -19.17 -3.27 -3.67
C ILE A 49 -19.97 -3.45 -4.96
N GLU A 50 -20.73 -4.55 -5.08
CA GLU A 50 -21.55 -4.84 -6.25
C GLU A 50 -22.60 -3.74 -6.52
N SER A 51 -23.16 -3.14 -5.48
CA SER A 51 -24.13 -2.04 -5.61
C SER A 51 -23.57 -0.79 -6.27
N TYR A 52 -22.24 -0.59 -6.25
CA TYR A 52 -21.57 0.53 -6.88
C TYR A 52 -21.13 0.28 -8.34
N ILE A 53 -21.18 -0.95 -8.84
CA ILE A 53 -20.74 -1.28 -10.22
C ILE A 53 -21.40 -0.37 -11.27
N PRO A 54 -22.73 -0.11 -11.25
CA PRO A 54 -23.33 0.76 -12.27
C PRO A 54 -22.79 2.19 -12.26
N ARG A 55 -22.34 2.69 -11.10
CA ARG A 55 -21.72 4.05 -11.00
C ARG A 55 -20.32 4.08 -11.58
N PHE A 56 -19.53 3.01 -11.43
CA PHE A 56 -18.24 2.88 -12.10
C PHE A 56 -18.38 2.76 -13.62
N GLU A 57 -19.33 1.97 -14.11
CA GLU A 57 -19.63 1.85 -15.53
C GLU A 57 -20.03 3.20 -16.13
N GLN A 58 -20.89 3.95 -15.44
CA GLN A 58 -21.29 5.30 -15.85
C GLN A 58 -20.10 6.27 -15.88
N LYS A 59 -19.12 6.09 -14.98
CA LYS A 59 -17.86 6.85 -14.98
C LYS A 59 -16.90 6.41 -16.10
N GLY A 60 -17.13 5.27 -16.75
CA GLY A 60 -16.25 4.69 -17.78
C GLY A 60 -15.14 3.79 -17.21
N ALA A 61 -15.20 3.46 -15.93
CA ALA A 61 -14.26 2.56 -15.27
C ALA A 61 -14.83 1.13 -15.20
N THR A 62 -13.97 0.13 -15.30
CA THR A 62 -14.34 -1.28 -15.12
C THR A 62 -14.07 -1.73 -13.70
N VAL A 63 -14.91 -2.63 -13.17
CA VAL A 63 -14.72 -3.25 -11.85
C VAL A 63 -14.50 -4.74 -12.00
N THR A 64 -13.47 -5.27 -11.35
CA THR A 64 -13.22 -6.72 -11.25
C THR A 64 -13.25 -7.08 -9.77
N ILE A 65 -14.07 -8.05 -9.39
CA ILE A 65 -14.17 -8.57 -8.02
C ILE A 65 -13.73 -10.02 -8.04
N VAL A 66 -12.76 -10.36 -7.18
CA VAL A 66 -12.34 -11.73 -6.90
C VAL A 66 -12.51 -11.98 -5.41
N SER A 67 -13.42 -12.91 -5.05
CA SER A 67 -13.65 -13.32 -3.67
C SER A 67 -13.17 -14.76 -3.49
N GLU A 68 -12.02 -14.91 -2.84
CA GLU A 68 -11.40 -16.20 -2.56
C GLU A 68 -10.49 -16.16 -1.34
N ARG A 69 -10.16 -17.31 -0.77
CA ARG A 69 -9.26 -17.37 0.38
C ARG A 69 -7.86 -16.83 0.03
N ASP A 70 -7.33 -16.00 0.89
CA ASP A 70 -5.97 -15.49 0.84
C ASP A 70 -5.11 -15.90 2.06
N LYS A 71 -3.83 -15.59 2.00
CA LYS A 71 -2.85 -15.79 3.08
C LYS A 71 -2.55 -14.47 3.82
N GLY A 72 -3.44 -13.49 3.74
CA GLY A 72 -3.30 -12.16 4.32
C GLY A 72 -3.24 -11.06 3.25
N VAL A 73 -3.20 -9.81 3.72
CA VAL A 73 -3.35 -8.61 2.87
C VAL A 73 -2.37 -8.55 1.69
N TYR A 74 -1.12 -8.94 1.88
CA TYR A 74 -0.12 -8.93 0.80
C TYR A 74 -0.37 -10.01 -0.27
N ASP A 75 -0.98 -11.15 0.09
CA ASP A 75 -1.40 -12.15 -0.89
C ASP A 75 -2.57 -11.62 -1.73
N ALA A 76 -3.53 -10.95 -1.10
CA ALA A 76 -4.62 -10.27 -1.80
C ALA A 76 -4.07 -9.17 -2.74
N MET A 77 -3.15 -8.33 -2.27
CA MET A 77 -2.48 -7.32 -3.11
C MET A 77 -1.76 -7.95 -4.30
N ASN A 78 -1.03 -9.06 -4.10
CA ASN A 78 -0.32 -9.77 -5.17
C ASN A 78 -1.29 -10.33 -6.23
N LYS A 79 -2.44 -10.88 -5.82
CA LYS A 79 -3.49 -11.32 -6.75
C LYS A 79 -4.03 -10.15 -7.57
N GLY A 80 -4.26 -9.00 -6.92
CA GLY A 80 -4.69 -7.78 -7.62
C GLY A 80 -3.64 -7.28 -8.62
N ILE A 81 -2.37 -7.26 -8.26
CA ILE A 81 -1.25 -6.90 -9.15
C ILE A 81 -1.21 -7.82 -10.38
N ALA A 82 -1.42 -9.13 -10.19
CA ALA A 82 -1.42 -10.10 -11.29
C ALA A 82 -2.59 -9.91 -12.27
N LEU A 83 -3.69 -9.29 -11.84
CA LEU A 83 -4.86 -8.98 -12.67
C LEU A 83 -4.80 -7.59 -13.31
N ALA A 84 -3.95 -6.71 -12.81
CA ALA A 84 -3.85 -5.32 -13.24
C ALA A 84 -3.38 -5.22 -14.70
N LYS A 85 -4.04 -4.33 -15.46
CA LYS A 85 -3.77 -4.07 -16.89
C LYS A 85 -3.30 -2.64 -17.14
N GLY A 86 -3.36 -1.78 -16.12
CA GLY A 86 -2.92 -0.39 -16.20
C GLY A 86 -1.39 -0.25 -16.25
N GLU A 87 -0.92 0.81 -16.89
CA GLU A 87 0.50 1.14 -16.93
C GLU A 87 1.02 1.54 -15.53
N LEU A 88 0.15 2.10 -14.71
CA LEU A 88 0.44 2.56 -13.35
C LEU A 88 -0.51 1.86 -12.38
N ILE A 89 -0.01 1.34 -11.28
CA ILE A 89 -0.76 0.55 -10.31
C ILE A 89 -0.71 1.26 -8.96
N GLY A 90 -1.89 1.60 -8.42
CA GLY A 90 -2.08 2.10 -7.07
C GLY A 90 -2.80 1.08 -6.20
N ILE A 91 -2.47 1.05 -4.91
CA ILE A 91 -3.12 0.15 -3.94
C ILE A 91 -3.66 1.01 -2.78
N THR A 92 -4.94 0.84 -2.46
CA THR A 92 -5.57 1.47 -1.30
C THR A 92 -6.33 0.43 -0.49
N ASN A 93 -6.20 0.46 0.83
CA ASN A 93 -6.95 -0.48 1.69
C ASN A 93 -8.44 -0.10 1.75
N SER A 94 -9.26 -1.02 2.22
CA SER A 94 -10.72 -0.87 2.28
C SER A 94 -11.24 0.07 3.39
N ASP A 95 -10.35 0.66 4.17
CA ASP A 95 -10.62 1.68 5.21
C ASP A 95 -9.90 3.01 4.94
N ASP A 96 -9.08 3.08 3.88
CA ASP A 96 -8.34 4.24 3.42
C ASP A 96 -8.99 4.83 2.14
N TRP A 97 -8.60 6.06 1.76
CA TRP A 97 -9.12 6.69 0.54
C TRP A 97 -8.13 7.66 -0.09
N TYR A 98 -8.24 7.83 -1.41
CA TYR A 98 -7.48 8.82 -2.16
C TYR A 98 -8.14 10.22 -2.12
N GLU A 99 -7.35 11.28 -2.24
CA GLU A 99 -7.84 12.63 -2.55
C GLU A 99 -8.47 12.66 -3.95
N ASP A 100 -9.42 13.54 -4.18
CA ASP A 100 -10.26 13.56 -5.39
C ASP A 100 -9.47 13.79 -6.70
N ASN A 101 -8.25 14.34 -6.63
CA ASN A 101 -7.34 14.57 -7.76
C ASN A 101 -6.10 13.65 -7.76
N ALA A 102 -6.11 12.59 -6.97
CA ALA A 102 -4.93 11.72 -6.82
C ALA A 102 -4.56 11.04 -8.14
N LEU A 103 -5.53 10.44 -8.84
CA LEU A 103 -5.26 9.69 -10.06
C LEU A 103 -4.75 10.59 -11.18
N SER A 104 -5.35 11.74 -11.41
CA SER A 104 -4.89 12.72 -12.42
C SER A 104 -3.49 13.24 -12.09
N THR A 105 -3.21 13.55 -10.82
CA THR A 105 -1.90 14.00 -10.37
C THR A 105 -0.81 12.96 -10.62
N MET A 106 -1.07 11.70 -10.26
CA MET A 106 -0.11 10.61 -10.45
C MET A 106 0.11 10.30 -11.93
N TRP A 107 -0.96 10.27 -12.72
CA TRP A 107 -0.85 10.08 -14.15
C TRP A 107 -0.09 11.22 -14.87
N ASN A 108 -0.38 12.46 -14.53
CA ASN A 108 0.32 13.62 -15.08
C ASN A 108 1.82 13.61 -14.73
N LYS A 109 2.17 13.27 -13.47
CA LYS A 109 3.58 13.10 -13.08
C LYS A 109 4.23 11.98 -13.88
N PHE A 110 3.58 10.84 -14.05
CA PHE A 110 4.07 9.67 -14.78
C PHE A 110 4.35 9.97 -16.26
N THR A 111 3.55 10.84 -16.88
CA THR A 111 3.60 11.11 -18.32
C THR A 111 4.30 12.41 -18.71
N ASN A 112 4.82 13.19 -17.76
CA ASN A 112 5.42 14.52 -18.01
C ASN A 112 6.75 14.52 -18.79
N GLY A 113 7.23 13.36 -19.26
CA GLY A 113 8.44 13.20 -20.06
C GLY A 113 9.76 13.25 -19.29
N LYS A 114 9.73 13.48 -17.97
CA LYS A 114 10.90 13.50 -17.09
C LYS A 114 11.05 12.20 -16.26
N VAL A 115 10.00 11.42 -16.19
CA VAL A 115 9.94 10.16 -15.42
C VAL A 115 10.31 9.00 -16.36
N ASP A 116 11.19 8.13 -15.89
CA ASP A 116 11.43 6.83 -16.52
C ASP A 116 10.24 5.90 -16.25
N ARG A 117 9.29 5.87 -17.17
CA ARG A 117 8.04 5.11 -17.01
C ARG A 117 8.25 3.61 -16.79
N ALA A 118 9.34 3.05 -17.26
CA ALA A 118 9.65 1.63 -17.10
C ALA A 118 10.29 1.30 -15.74
N ASN A 119 10.81 2.30 -15.01
CA ASN A 119 11.63 2.06 -13.82
C ASN A 119 11.37 3.08 -12.71
N SER A 120 10.10 3.47 -12.50
CA SER A 120 9.72 4.48 -11.50
C SER A 120 8.58 4.06 -10.60
N MET A 121 8.63 4.56 -9.38
CA MET A 121 7.52 4.62 -8.43
C MET A 121 7.23 6.09 -8.12
N ILE A 122 5.97 6.49 -8.21
CA ILE A 122 5.54 7.85 -7.88
C ILE A 122 4.84 7.79 -6.53
N TYR A 123 5.11 8.76 -5.67
CA TYR A 123 4.51 8.82 -4.35
C TYR A 123 4.27 10.27 -3.91
N GLY A 124 3.44 10.45 -2.90
CA GLY A 124 3.13 11.76 -2.36
C GLY A 124 2.98 11.78 -0.84
N ILE A 125 2.21 12.73 -0.35
CA ILE A 125 1.96 12.93 1.08
C ILE A 125 0.79 12.05 1.51
N GLU A 126 0.90 11.39 2.67
CA GLU A 126 -0.18 10.72 3.34
C GLU A 126 -0.77 11.61 4.44
N ARG A 127 -2.10 11.74 4.48
CA ARG A 127 -2.82 12.34 5.59
C ARG A 127 -3.32 11.26 6.52
N VAL A 128 -2.88 11.30 7.76
CA VAL A 128 -3.25 10.32 8.79
C VAL A 128 -4.40 10.86 9.63
N TRP A 129 -5.46 10.06 9.75
CA TRP A 129 -6.66 10.38 10.52
C TRP A 129 -6.75 9.55 11.80
N LYS A 130 -7.20 10.18 12.88
CA LYS A 130 -7.57 9.50 14.13
C LYS A 130 -9.01 9.89 14.47
N GLY A 131 -9.94 8.97 14.21
CA GLY A 131 -11.36 9.33 14.19
C GLY A 131 -11.66 10.37 13.12
N GLU A 132 -12.23 11.53 13.50
CA GLU A 132 -12.64 12.59 12.59
C GLU A 132 -11.64 13.75 12.46
N TYR A 133 -10.47 13.66 13.08
CA TYR A 133 -9.47 14.72 13.00
C TYR A 133 -8.15 14.26 12.36
N ILE A 134 -7.48 15.20 11.69
CA ILE A 134 -6.16 14.99 11.10
C ILE A 134 -5.15 14.87 12.24
N TYR A 135 -4.53 13.70 12.35
CA TYR A 135 -3.52 13.40 13.36
C TYR A 135 -2.12 13.84 12.90
N ASN A 136 -1.79 13.59 11.63
CA ASN A 136 -0.47 13.86 11.07
C ASN A 136 -0.52 13.98 9.54
N LEU A 137 0.49 14.64 8.97
CA LEU A 137 0.83 14.60 7.54
C LEU A 137 2.19 13.92 7.41
N GLN A 138 2.22 12.77 6.75
CA GLN A 138 3.45 12.02 6.50
C GLN A 138 4.03 12.41 5.14
N ARG A 139 4.95 13.36 5.15
CA ARG A 139 5.79 13.69 4.02
C ARG A 139 7.16 13.04 4.23
N ARG A 140 7.57 12.16 3.33
CA ARG A 140 8.82 11.42 3.41
C ARG A 140 9.55 11.53 2.08
N GLY A 141 10.67 12.23 2.05
CA GLY A 141 11.54 12.27 0.85
C GLY A 141 12.19 10.90 0.57
N ALA A 142 12.64 10.68 -0.65
CA ALA A 142 13.23 9.40 -1.08
C ALA A 142 14.38 8.92 -0.17
N ASN A 143 15.17 9.83 0.38
CA ASN A 143 16.27 9.50 1.30
C ASN A 143 15.80 8.90 2.63
N PHE A 144 14.53 9.09 3.00
CA PHE A 144 13.98 8.55 4.23
C PHE A 144 13.88 7.02 4.23
N LEU A 145 13.92 6.38 3.06
CA LEU A 145 13.83 4.93 2.95
C LEU A 145 14.88 4.19 3.80
N ALA A 146 16.08 4.74 3.92
CA ALA A 146 17.13 4.17 4.78
C ALA A 146 16.90 4.43 6.28
N GLU A 147 16.01 5.35 6.64
CA GLU A 147 15.73 5.76 8.01
C GLU A 147 14.41 5.21 8.56
N GLY A 148 13.48 4.84 7.67
CA GLY A 148 12.17 4.38 8.08
C GLY A 148 11.25 3.92 6.94
N VAL A 149 10.06 3.49 7.35
CA VAL A 149 9.02 3.00 6.45
C VAL A 149 8.34 4.18 5.75
N MET A 150 8.16 4.08 4.45
CA MET A 150 7.39 5.04 3.65
C MET A 150 5.92 4.61 3.55
N PRO A 151 4.96 5.55 3.53
CA PRO A 151 3.54 5.23 3.48
C PRO A 151 3.17 4.64 2.11
N HIS A 152 3.02 3.31 2.04
CA HIS A 152 2.77 2.58 0.79
C HIS A 152 1.47 3.00 0.09
N SER A 153 0.47 3.44 0.83
CA SER A 153 -0.82 3.91 0.32
C SER A 153 -0.70 5.09 -0.67
N THR A 154 0.42 5.82 -0.62
CA THR A 154 0.68 6.94 -1.53
C THR A 154 1.39 6.51 -2.82
N PHE A 155 1.88 5.27 -2.89
CA PHE A 155 2.68 4.81 -4.02
C PHE A 155 1.81 4.37 -5.20
N PHE A 156 2.20 4.88 -6.37
CA PHE A 156 1.76 4.40 -7.66
C PHE A 156 2.99 3.86 -8.39
N VAL A 157 2.94 2.59 -8.72
CA VAL A 157 4.09 1.84 -9.23
C VAL A 157 3.87 1.49 -10.70
N SER A 158 4.87 1.71 -11.54
CA SER A 158 4.81 1.24 -12.94
C SER A 158 4.63 -0.28 -12.99
N CYS A 159 3.75 -0.78 -13.88
CA CYS A 159 3.56 -2.22 -14.07
C CYS A 159 4.88 -2.92 -14.41
N SER A 160 5.75 -2.30 -15.20
CA SER A 160 7.08 -2.82 -15.55
C SER A 160 7.99 -3.05 -14.33
N VAL A 161 7.80 -2.30 -13.24
CA VAL A 161 8.54 -2.51 -11.98
C VAL A 161 8.10 -3.82 -11.34
N TYR A 162 6.79 -4.10 -11.27
CA TYR A 162 6.29 -5.38 -10.76
C TYR A 162 6.72 -6.56 -11.64
N GLU A 163 6.68 -6.41 -12.96
CA GLU A 163 7.13 -7.44 -13.90
C GLU A 163 8.61 -7.78 -13.72
N LYS A 164 9.45 -6.75 -13.53
CA LYS A 164 10.91 -6.92 -13.44
C LYS A 164 11.38 -7.36 -12.06
N TYR A 165 10.80 -6.83 -11.01
CA TYR A 165 11.30 -7.01 -9.65
C TYR A 165 10.41 -7.92 -8.79
N GLY A 166 9.29 -8.38 -9.32
CA GLY A 166 8.29 -9.16 -8.59
C GLY A 166 7.42 -8.32 -7.67
N ALA A 167 6.39 -8.93 -7.09
CA ALA A 167 5.46 -8.29 -6.17
C ALA A 167 5.91 -8.43 -4.69
N PHE A 168 5.01 -8.42 -3.73
CA PHE A 168 5.31 -8.50 -2.30
C PHE A 168 5.79 -9.89 -1.88
N ASP A 169 6.83 -9.96 -1.05
CA ASP A 169 7.35 -11.21 -0.48
C ASP A 169 6.47 -11.65 0.70
N LEU A 170 5.73 -12.75 0.53
CA LEU A 170 4.82 -13.29 1.55
C LEU A 170 5.54 -13.89 2.76
N SER A 171 6.86 -14.04 2.74
CA SER A 171 7.64 -14.43 3.91
C SER A 171 7.82 -13.28 4.92
N VAL A 172 7.67 -12.03 4.47
CA VAL A 172 7.66 -10.82 5.30
C VAL A 172 6.26 -10.59 5.84
N LYS A 173 6.10 -10.59 7.16
CA LYS A 173 4.77 -10.66 7.79
C LYS A 173 4.02 -9.32 7.75
N VAL A 174 4.74 -8.22 7.96
CA VAL A 174 4.15 -6.92 8.29
C VAL A 174 4.61 -5.81 7.36
N LEU A 175 5.85 -5.86 6.91
CA LEU A 175 6.49 -4.80 6.15
C LEU A 175 6.91 -5.26 4.74
N ALA A 176 6.07 -6.09 4.08
CA ALA A 176 6.36 -6.55 2.72
C ALA A 176 6.34 -5.39 1.70
N ASP A 177 5.60 -4.33 1.96
CA ASP A 177 5.62 -3.07 1.22
C ASP A 177 6.98 -2.36 1.34
N TYR A 178 7.51 -2.24 2.56
CA TYR A 178 8.83 -1.67 2.80
C TYR A 178 9.95 -2.54 2.20
N ASP A 179 9.85 -3.88 2.30
CA ASP A 179 10.76 -4.81 1.60
C ASP A 179 10.73 -4.59 0.09
N PHE A 180 9.54 -4.50 -0.50
CA PHE A 180 9.36 -4.28 -1.93
C PHE A 180 9.98 -2.97 -2.40
N ILE A 181 9.65 -1.84 -1.73
CA ILE A 181 10.20 -0.53 -2.07
C ILE A 181 11.72 -0.55 -1.92
N SER A 182 12.25 -1.09 -0.81
CA SER A 182 13.70 -1.19 -0.56
C SER A 182 14.41 -2.04 -1.62
N ARG A 183 13.84 -3.18 -2.00
CA ARG A 183 14.33 -4.06 -3.06
C ARG A 183 14.44 -3.33 -4.38
N CYS A 184 13.39 -2.63 -4.76
CA CYS A 184 13.34 -1.92 -6.04
C CYS A 184 14.34 -0.77 -6.08
N VAL A 185 14.37 0.07 -5.05
CA VAL A 185 15.25 1.24 -4.98
C VAL A 185 16.73 0.86 -4.97
N THR A 186 17.11 -0.18 -4.22
CA THR A 186 18.50 -0.66 -4.21
C THR A 186 18.94 -1.27 -5.54
N GLN A 187 17.98 -1.61 -6.42
CA GLN A 187 18.22 -2.07 -7.78
C GLN A 187 18.06 -0.98 -8.85
N GLY A 188 17.92 0.28 -8.44
CA GLY A 188 17.95 1.44 -9.30
C GLY A 188 16.60 1.97 -9.77
N VAL A 189 15.48 1.49 -9.20
CA VAL A 189 14.16 2.11 -9.41
C VAL A 189 14.17 3.52 -8.84
N LYS A 190 13.59 4.48 -9.58
CA LYS A 190 13.52 5.88 -9.19
C LYS A 190 12.27 6.15 -8.37
N LEU A 191 12.44 6.87 -7.26
CA LEU A 191 11.35 7.42 -6.48
C LEU A 191 11.06 8.85 -6.93
N GLU A 192 9.86 9.10 -7.42
CA GLU A 192 9.39 10.36 -7.98
C GLU A 192 8.34 10.98 -7.08
N GLU A 193 8.71 12.03 -6.36
CA GLU A 193 7.80 12.70 -5.41
C GLU A 193 6.83 13.67 -6.11
N VAL A 194 5.59 13.71 -5.62
CA VAL A 194 4.65 14.80 -5.83
C VAL A 194 4.36 15.47 -4.48
N ASP A 195 4.42 16.81 -4.44
CA ASP A 195 4.27 17.59 -3.21
C ASP A 195 2.80 17.93 -2.92
N VAL A 196 1.97 16.89 -2.93
CA VAL A 196 0.53 16.99 -2.62
C VAL A 196 0.07 15.79 -1.82
N VAL A 197 -1.03 15.96 -1.07
CA VAL A 197 -1.68 14.83 -0.39
C VAL A 197 -2.31 13.93 -1.44
N ILE A 198 -2.00 12.65 -1.38
CA ILE A 198 -2.50 11.63 -2.30
C ILE A 198 -3.48 10.69 -1.60
N SER A 199 -3.13 10.22 -0.40
CA SER A 199 -3.94 9.27 0.33
C SER A 199 -4.28 9.74 1.73
N ASN A 200 -5.39 9.22 2.23
CA ASN A 200 -5.86 9.38 3.58
C ASN A 200 -5.86 8.02 4.26
N PHE A 201 -5.09 7.91 5.32
CA PHE A 201 -4.92 6.70 6.11
C PHE A 201 -5.67 6.80 7.44
N ARG A 202 -6.47 5.80 7.78
CA ARG A 202 -7.22 5.75 9.03
C ARG A 202 -6.49 4.92 10.09
N LEU A 203 -6.13 5.57 11.21
CA LEU A 203 -5.54 4.85 12.36
C LEU A 203 -6.58 3.93 13.00
N GLY A 204 -6.19 2.69 13.27
CA GLY A 204 -7.03 1.71 13.99
C GLY A 204 -7.31 0.42 13.23
N GLY A 205 -6.76 0.27 12.04
CA GLY A 205 -6.75 -0.99 11.29
C GLY A 205 -6.01 -2.13 12.03
N ILE A 206 -5.95 -3.31 11.45
CA ILE A 206 -5.29 -4.50 12.02
C ILE A 206 -3.80 -4.20 12.18
N SER A 207 -3.43 -3.65 13.33
CA SER A 207 -2.03 -3.39 13.64
C SER A 207 -1.34 -4.69 14.07
N SER A 208 -0.27 -4.99 13.39
CA SER A 208 0.67 -6.05 13.69
C SER A 208 1.30 -5.91 15.08
N SER A 209 1.78 -7.01 15.62
CA SER A 209 2.49 -6.97 16.89
C SER A 209 3.75 -6.08 16.79
N TYR A 210 4.03 -5.29 17.81
CA TYR A 210 5.26 -4.48 17.93
C TYR A 210 6.52 -5.29 17.58
N PHE A 211 6.60 -6.55 18.01
CA PHE A 211 7.77 -7.39 17.80
C PHE A 211 7.91 -7.87 16.37
N ASP A 212 6.81 -8.17 15.68
CA ASP A 212 6.86 -8.58 14.28
C ASP A 212 7.23 -7.38 13.39
N PHE A 213 6.69 -6.19 13.67
CA PHE A 213 7.06 -4.97 12.99
C PHE A 213 8.56 -4.68 13.07
N TYR A 214 9.14 -4.62 14.30
CA TYR A 214 10.56 -4.31 14.46
C TYR A 214 11.46 -5.44 14.00
N SER A 215 11.00 -6.71 14.04
CA SER A 215 11.74 -7.83 13.47
C SER A 215 11.88 -7.68 11.96
N ASP A 216 10.77 -7.45 11.26
CA ASP A 216 10.79 -7.23 9.80
C ASP A 216 11.60 -5.97 9.45
N TYR A 217 11.40 -4.87 10.18
CA TYR A 217 12.12 -3.62 9.96
C TYR A 217 13.64 -3.79 10.01
N TYR A 218 14.17 -4.41 11.09
CA TYR A 218 15.61 -4.62 11.21
C TYR A 218 16.16 -5.64 10.21
N ASN A 219 15.39 -6.68 9.88
CA ASN A 219 15.77 -7.65 8.86
C ASN A 219 15.89 -6.98 7.49
N ILE A 220 14.93 -6.13 7.11
CA ILE A 220 14.93 -5.41 5.84
C ILE A 220 16.06 -4.39 5.79
N GLN A 221 16.26 -3.61 6.85
CA GLN A 221 17.35 -2.65 6.99
C GLN A 221 18.72 -3.31 6.77
N HIS A 222 18.92 -4.49 7.35
CA HIS A 222 20.14 -5.28 7.19
C HIS A 222 20.26 -5.91 5.80
N LYS A 223 19.17 -6.51 5.29
CA LYS A 223 19.11 -7.16 3.97
C LYS A 223 19.53 -6.22 2.84
N TYR A 224 19.14 -4.95 2.92
CA TYR A 224 19.43 -3.95 1.88
C TYR A 224 20.62 -3.02 2.22
N GLY A 225 21.37 -3.33 3.28
CA GLY A 225 22.61 -2.62 3.62
C GLY A 225 22.41 -1.24 4.25
N PHE A 226 21.21 -0.90 4.72
CA PHE A 226 20.92 0.35 5.43
C PHE A 226 21.56 0.38 6.82
N ILE A 227 21.72 -0.79 7.43
CA ILE A 227 22.50 -0.98 8.68
C ILE A 227 23.54 -2.09 8.50
N ASN A 228 24.67 -1.99 9.21
CA ASN A 228 25.72 -3.00 9.20
C ASN A 228 25.43 -4.16 10.17
N ASP A 229 26.21 -5.26 10.06
CA ASP A 229 26.09 -6.47 10.88
C ASP A 229 26.13 -6.20 12.39
N LYS A 230 27.01 -5.30 12.84
CA LYS A 230 27.15 -4.95 14.25
C LYS A 230 25.85 -4.35 14.76
N ARG A 231 25.35 -3.33 14.07
CA ARG A 231 24.12 -2.64 14.43
C ARG A 231 22.90 -3.55 14.40
N TYR A 232 22.80 -4.41 13.39
CA TYR A 232 21.74 -5.41 13.28
C TYR A 232 21.72 -6.36 14.50
N LYS A 233 22.89 -6.92 14.87
CA LYS A 233 23.01 -7.83 16.03
C LYS A 233 22.60 -7.14 17.34
N GLU A 234 23.02 -5.89 17.55
CA GLU A 234 22.64 -5.08 18.72
C GLU A 234 21.11 -4.90 18.80
N LEU A 235 20.48 -4.46 17.70
CA LEU A 235 19.04 -4.20 17.64
C LEU A 235 18.22 -5.47 17.85
N MET A 236 18.60 -6.58 17.21
CA MET A 236 17.93 -7.87 17.38
C MET A 236 18.10 -8.44 18.79
N PHE A 237 19.23 -8.23 19.43
CA PHE A 237 19.44 -8.63 20.82
C PHE A 237 18.51 -7.84 21.77
N VAL A 238 18.44 -6.52 21.63
CA VAL A 238 17.53 -5.69 22.42
C VAL A 238 16.07 -6.07 22.20
N LEU A 239 15.68 -6.34 20.94
CA LEU A 239 14.31 -6.78 20.63
C LEU A 239 13.95 -8.10 21.30
N LYS A 240 14.87 -9.08 21.27
CA LYS A 240 14.70 -10.37 21.97
C LYS A 240 14.55 -10.22 23.48
N LEU A 241 15.38 -9.37 24.11
CA LEU A 241 15.26 -9.07 25.54
C LEU A 241 13.91 -8.45 25.89
N LYS A 242 13.46 -7.43 25.15
CA LYS A 242 12.13 -6.83 25.35
C LYS A 242 11.01 -7.85 25.20
N LYS A 243 11.09 -8.77 24.23
CA LYS A 243 10.11 -9.85 24.03
C LYS A 243 10.04 -10.79 25.23
N GLN A 244 11.20 -11.14 25.81
CA GLN A 244 11.26 -11.98 27.01
C GLN A 244 10.67 -11.29 28.25
N ILE A 245 11.05 -10.01 28.48
CA ILE A 245 10.50 -9.20 29.58
C ILE A 245 8.97 -9.10 29.49
N ASN A 246 8.44 -8.79 28.29
CA ASN A 246 6.99 -8.71 28.10
C ASN A 246 6.27 -10.05 28.32
N LYS A 247 6.90 -11.19 28.03
CA LYS A 247 6.33 -12.50 28.33
C LYS A 247 6.23 -12.76 29.83
N VAL A 248 7.21 -12.29 30.59
CA VAL A 248 7.21 -12.42 32.06
C VAL A 248 6.18 -11.48 32.67
N ALA A 249 6.16 -10.20 32.24
CA ALA A 249 5.23 -9.19 32.73
C ALA A 249 3.74 -9.51 32.50
N LYS A 250 3.41 -10.25 31.40
CA LYS A 250 2.03 -10.70 31.10
C LYS A 250 1.60 -11.95 31.90
N ARG A 251 2.47 -12.53 32.71
CA ARG A 251 2.17 -13.69 33.58
C ARG A 251 1.79 -13.31 35.02
N TRP A 252 1.86 -12.03 35.34
CA TRP A 252 1.44 -11.39 36.57
C TRP A 252 0.32 -10.38 36.35
#